data_3c470025164f81a9d8456030940fda9d
#
_entry.id   3c470025164f81a9d8456030940fda9d
#
_cell.length_a   1.000
_cell.length_b   1.000
_cell.length_c   1.000
_cell.angle_alpha   90.00
_cell.angle_beta   90.00
_cell.angle_gamma   90.00
#
_symmetry.space_group_name_H-M   'P 1'
#
loop_
_entity.id
_entity.type
_entity.pdbx_description
1 polymer ?
#
loop_
_entity_poly.entity_id
_entity_poly.type
_entity_poly.pdbx_seq_one_letter_code
_entity_poly.pdbx_strand_id
1 'polypeptide(L)'
;MDFDIENLNFNSSGLIPAIAQCSETKDVLMLAWMNKESIRLTIETKNVTYFSRSRNKLWVKGETSGNYQYLKKIKSDCDNDTILLTVKQVGPACHLGTKTCFDDE
;
A
#
# COMPACT_ATOMS: atom_id res chain seq x y z
N MET A 1 -9.93 -11.63 6.19
CA MET A 1 -9.29 -10.67 7.10
C MET A 1 -10.34 -9.81 7.77
N ASP A 2 -10.17 -9.61 9.07
CA ASP A 2 -11.16 -8.86 9.85
C ASP A 2 -10.90 -7.36 9.87
N PHE A 3 -10.41 -6.84 8.78
CA PHE A 3 -10.10 -5.42 8.68
C PHE A 3 -11.36 -4.64 8.34
N ASP A 4 -11.70 -3.67 9.18
CA ASP A 4 -12.96 -2.92 9.02
C ASP A 4 -12.72 -1.61 8.30
N ILE A 5 -13.03 -1.60 7.00
CA ILE A 5 -12.85 -0.42 6.17
C ILE A 5 -13.75 0.73 6.63
N GLU A 6 -14.93 0.42 7.16
CA GLU A 6 -15.89 1.45 7.54
C GLU A 6 -15.45 2.27 8.75
N ASN A 7 -14.51 1.76 9.54
CA ASN A 7 -13.98 2.48 10.68
C ASN A 7 -12.80 3.39 10.35
N LEU A 8 -12.37 3.41 9.10
CA LEU A 8 -11.22 4.22 8.71
C LEU A 8 -11.59 5.68 8.56
N ASN A 9 -10.66 6.56 8.92
CA ASN A 9 -10.83 8.00 8.81
C ASN A 9 -10.07 8.50 7.58
N PHE A 10 -10.80 8.61 6.47
CA PHE A 10 -10.24 9.14 5.24
C PHE A 10 -10.16 10.66 5.31
N ASN A 11 -9.24 11.25 4.56
CA ASN A 11 -9.14 12.70 4.50
C ASN A 11 -10.29 13.27 3.65
N SER A 12 -10.29 14.60 3.46
CA SER A 12 -11.39 15.27 2.74
C SER A 12 -11.49 14.84 1.28
N SER A 13 -10.43 14.26 0.73
CA SER A 13 -10.43 13.75 -0.64
C SER A 13 -10.79 12.26 -0.73
N GLY A 14 -11.15 11.66 0.41
CA GLY A 14 -11.47 10.24 0.45
C GLY A 14 -10.25 9.33 0.40
N LEU A 15 -9.09 9.85 0.79
CA LEU A 15 -7.83 9.11 0.73
C LEU A 15 -7.24 8.89 2.12
N ILE A 16 -6.46 7.84 2.22
CA ILE A 16 -5.76 7.51 3.45
C ILE A 16 -4.33 7.09 3.08
N PRO A 17 -3.31 7.54 3.82
CA PRO A 17 -1.94 7.13 3.52
C PRO A 17 -1.71 5.70 3.95
N ALA A 18 -0.90 4.99 3.16
CA ALA A 18 -0.59 3.59 3.41
C ALA A 18 0.91 3.38 3.32
N ILE A 19 1.46 2.77 4.36
CA ILE A 19 2.87 2.43 4.42
C ILE A 19 3.01 0.95 4.08
N ALA A 20 3.90 0.62 3.14
CA ALA A 20 4.19 -0.78 2.82
C ALA A 20 5.51 -1.17 3.48
N GLN A 21 5.46 -2.26 4.24
CA GLN A 21 6.62 -2.79 4.96
C GLN A 21 6.86 -4.22 4.53
N CYS A 22 8.13 -4.56 4.31
CA CYS A 22 8.50 -5.91 3.90
C CYS A 22 8.24 -6.90 5.04
N SER A 23 7.54 -8.00 4.74
CA SER A 23 7.21 -9.00 5.75
C SER A 23 8.43 -9.75 6.24
N GLU A 24 9.47 -9.84 5.43
CA GLU A 24 10.65 -10.62 5.75
C GLU A 24 11.73 -9.80 6.46
N THR A 25 12.06 -8.64 5.90
CA THR A 25 13.16 -7.81 6.43
C THR A 25 12.68 -6.72 7.37
N LYS A 26 11.39 -6.41 7.36
CA LYS A 26 10.80 -5.31 8.12
C LYS A 26 11.20 -3.93 7.61
N ASP A 27 11.85 -3.87 6.45
CA ASP A 27 12.15 -2.58 5.84
C ASP A 27 10.87 -1.86 5.45
N VAL A 28 10.83 -0.56 5.70
CA VAL A 28 9.74 0.28 5.19
C VAL A 28 10.04 0.53 3.71
N LEU A 29 9.11 0.14 2.85
CA LEU A 29 9.34 0.14 1.41
C LEU A 29 8.91 1.44 0.75
N MET A 30 7.72 1.93 1.08
CA MET A 30 7.16 3.11 0.44
C MET A 30 5.95 3.60 1.19
N LEU A 31 5.51 4.81 0.85
CA LEU A 31 4.21 5.33 1.27
C LEU A 31 3.44 5.75 0.03
N ALA A 32 2.18 5.38 -0.04
CA ALA A 32 1.32 5.79 -1.14
C ALA A 32 -0.08 5.98 -0.59
N TRP A 33 -1.03 6.33 -1.47
CA TRP A 33 -2.39 6.64 -1.06
C TRP A 33 -3.35 5.54 -1.48
N MET A 34 -4.40 5.36 -0.66
CA MET A 34 -5.45 4.39 -0.96
C MET A 34 -6.80 5.08 -0.77
N ASN A 35 -7.82 4.62 -1.51
CA ASN A 35 -9.18 4.98 -1.24
C ASN A 35 -9.93 3.70 -0.85
N LYS A 36 -11.23 3.81 -0.58
CA LYS A 36 -12.04 2.65 -0.17
C LYS A 36 -11.94 1.52 -1.18
N GLU A 37 -12.03 1.87 -2.45
CA GLU A 37 -12.02 0.88 -3.53
C GLU A 37 -10.68 0.15 -3.59
N SER A 38 -9.57 0.88 -3.49
CA SER A 38 -8.24 0.26 -3.56
C SER A 38 -8.00 -0.65 -2.37
N ILE A 39 -8.49 -0.28 -1.19
CA ILE A 39 -8.36 -1.13 -0.01
C ILE A 39 -9.14 -2.43 -0.19
N ARG A 40 -10.38 -2.31 -0.69
CA ARG A 40 -11.22 -3.48 -0.90
C ARG A 40 -10.57 -4.42 -1.91
N LEU A 41 -10.05 -3.89 -3.01
CA LEU A 41 -9.37 -4.70 -4.02
C LEU A 41 -8.10 -5.35 -3.47
N THR A 42 -7.34 -4.62 -2.66
CA THR A 42 -6.14 -5.16 -2.03
C THR A 42 -6.47 -6.39 -1.18
N ILE A 43 -7.52 -6.28 -0.37
CA ILE A 43 -7.93 -7.39 0.49
C ILE A 43 -8.46 -8.57 -0.33
N GLU A 44 -9.26 -8.27 -1.35
CA GLU A 44 -9.88 -9.30 -2.20
C GLU A 44 -8.85 -10.05 -3.03
N THR A 45 -7.97 -9.33 -3.70
CA THR A 45 -7.04 -9.94 -4.65
C THR A 45 -5.72 -10.35 -4.02
N LYS A 46 -5.38 -9.80 -2.85
CA LYS A 46 -4.09 -9.93 -2.18
C LYS A 46 -2.96 -9.23 -2.95
N ASN A 47 -3.29 -8.52 -4.01
CA ASN A 47 -2.34 -7.67 -4.74
C ASN A 47 -2.57 -6.24 -4.31
N VAL A 48 -1.55 -5.59 -3.76
CA VAL A 48 -1.73 -4.23 -3.23
C VAL A 48 -2.07 -3.28 -4.35
N THR A 49 -3.19 -2.58 -4.18
CA THR A 49 -3.73 -1.63 -5.14
C THR A 49 -3.79 -0.28 -4.45
N TYR A 50 -3.19 0.73 -5.08
CA TYR A 50 -3.14 2.09 -4.57
C TYR A 50 -4.01 3.02 -5.40
N PHE A 51 -4.13 4.26 -4.94
CA PHE A 51 -4.79 5.31 -5.68
C PHE A 51 -3.78 6.38 -6.07
N SER A 52 -3.66 6.65 -7.37
CA SER A 52 -2.76 7.68 -7.87
C SER A 52 -3.47 9.04 -7.82
N ARG A 53 -2.94 9.96 -7.01
CA ARG A 53 -3.53 11.31 -6.91
C ARG A 53 -3.34 12.10 -8.19
N SER A 54 -2.17 11.97 -8.81
CA SER A 54 -1.87 12.74 -10.03
C SER A 54 -2.68 12.29 -11.23
N ARG A 55 -2.96 10.97 -11.33
CA ARG A 55 -3.73 10.43 -12.44
C ARG A 55 -5.20 10.21 -12.09
N ASN A 56 -5.54 10.40 -10.83
CA ASN A 56 -6.90 10.23 -10.33
C ASN A 56 -7.49 8.86 -10.70
N LYS A 57 -6.72 7.81 -10.46
CA LYS A 57 -7.17 6.46 -10.77
C LYS A 57 -6.43 5.41 -9.92
N LEU A 58 -7.03 4.22 -9.86
CA LEU A 58 -6.42 3.08 -9.18
C LEU A 58 -5.24 2.54 -9.97
N TRP A 59 -4.27 1.97 -9.26
CA TRP A 59 -3.18 1.25 -9.91
C TRP A 59 -2.72 0.11 -9.02
N VAL A 60 -2.51 -1.05 -9.64
CA VAL A 60 -2.01 -2.23 -8.95
C VAL A 60 -0.49 -2.14 -8.93
N LYS A 61 0.10 -2.22 -7.73
CA LYS A 61 1.55 -2.15 -7.61
C LYS A 61 2.17 -3.32 -8.38
N GLY A 62 3.01 -2.98 -9.37
CA GLY A 62 3.68 -3.98 -10.19
C GLY A 62 2.97 -4.31 -11.48
N GLU A 63 1.81 -3.71 -11.77
CA GLU A 63 1.05 -4.07 -12.98
C GLU A 63 1.83 -3.81 -14.26
N THR A 64 2.76 -2.85 -14.25
CA THR A 64 3.60 -2.55 -15.41
C THR A 64 4.99 -3.15 -15.27
N SER A 65 5.60 -3.04 -14.08
CA SER A 65 6.98 -3.45 -13.84
C SER A 65 7.14 -4.93 -13.49
N GLY A 66 6.07 -5.59 -13.04
CA GLY A 66 6.16 -6.94 -12.50
C GLY A 66 6.60 -6.98 -11.04
N ASN A 67 6.86 -5.84 -10.43
CA ASN A 67 7.34 -5.77 -9.04
C ASN A 67 6.16 -5.67 -8.10
N TYR A 68 5.40 -6.75 -7.98
CA TYR A 68 4.17 -6.81 -7.20
C TYR A 68 4.43 -6.75 -5.71
N GLN A 69 3.39 -6.36 -4.98
CA GLN A 69 3.36 -6.46 -3.51
C GLN A 69 2.20 -7.37 -3.14
N TYR A 70 2.50 -8.50 -2.51
CA TYR A 70 1.45 -9.42 -2.09
C TYR A 70 1.13 -9.19 -0.63
N LEU A 71 -0.13 -8.95 -0.33
CA LEU A 71 -0.58 -8.61 1.02
C LEU A 71 -0.47 -9.80 1.97
N LYS A 72 0.23 -9.58 3.09
CA LYS A 72 0.30 -10.56 4.18
C LYS A 72 -0.56 -10.13 5.36
N LYS A 73 -0.56 -8.85 5.68
CA LYS A 73 -1.31 -8.32 6.81
C LYS A 73 -1.65 -6.87 6.55
N ILE A 74 -2.80 -6.41 7.05
CA ILE A 74 -3.21 -5.02 6.95
C ILE A 74 -3.72 -4.57 8.30
N LYS A 75 -3.30 -3.39 8.73
CA LYS A 75 -3.70 -2.80 10.02
C LYS A 75 -3.86 -1.30 9.84
N SER A 76 -4.68 -0.70 10.71
CA SER A 76 -4.72 0.76 10.82
C SER A 76 -4.05 1.16 12.12
N ASP A 77 -3.66 2.43 12.22
CA ASP A 77 -3.05 2.93 13.45
C ASP A 77 -4.10 3.28 14.49
N CYS A 78 -3.67 3.87 15.60
CA CYS A 78 -4.55 4.04 16.78
C CYS A 78 -5.75 4.94 16.52
N ASP A 79 -5.65 5.90 15.60
CA ASP A 79 -6.76 6.78 15.27
C ASP A 79 -7.35 6.50 13.89
N ASN A 80 -6.96 5.37 13.29
CA ASN A 80 -7.53 4.86 12.04
C ASN A 80 -7.38 5.78 10.83
N ASP A 81 -6.32 6.57 10.80
CA ASP A 81 -6.08 7.48 9.67
C ASP A 81 -4.83 7.14 8.88
N THR A 82 -4.20 6.00 9.16
CA THR A 82 -3.02 5.52 8.44
C THR A 82 -3.07 4.00 8.38
N ILE A 83 -2.67 3.45 7.25
CA ILE A 83 -2.67 1.99 7.05
C ILE A 83 -1.25 1.47 6.99
N LEU A 84 -1.01 0.34 7.64
CA LEU A 84 0.24 -0.41 7.52
C LEU A 84 -0.05 -1.70 6.77
N LEU A 85 0.60 -1.83 5.61
CA LEU A 85 0.53 -3.04 4.79
C LEU A 85 1.80 -3.83 4.99
N THR A 86 1.68 -5.05 5.49
CA THR A 86 2.80 -5.98 5.55
C THR A 86 2.74 -6.82 4.29
N VAL A 87 3.80 -6.78 3.47
CA VAL A 87 3.75 -7.34 2.14
C VAL A 87 4.96 -8.20 1.82
N LYS A 88 4.78 -9.10 0.88
CA LYS A 88 5.92 -9.76 0.22
C LYS A 88 6.21 -8.94 -1.03
N GLN A 89 7.37 -8.29 -1.05
CA GLN A 89 7.77 -7.46 -2.19
C GLN A 89 8.51 -8.31 -3.21
N VAL A 90 8.05 -8.25 -4.46
CA VAL A 90 8.72 -8.91 -5.58
C VAL A 90 9.54 -7.85 -6.30
N GLY A 91 10.88 -8.01 -6.28
CA GLY A 91 11.77 -7.03 -6.90
C GLY A 91 11.81 -5.72 -6.15
N PRO A 92 12.38 -4.68 -6.75
CA PRO A 92 12.51 -3.38 -6.07
C PRO A 92 11.17 -2.68 -5.98
N ALA A 93 10.92 -2.02 -4.84
CA ALA A 93 9.67 -1.27 -4.63
C ALA A 93 9.71 0.08 -5.33
N CYS A 94 10.88 0.69 -5.41
CA CYS A 94 11.03 2.03 -5.98
C CYS A 94 11.22 1.97 -7.49
N HIS A 95 10.58 2.91 -8.20
CA HIS A 95 10.72 2.98 -9.66
C HIS A 95 12.15 3.30 -10.11
N LEU A 96 12.99 3.74 -9.17
CA LEU A 96 14.42 3.98 -9.45
C LEU A 96 15.26 2.71 -9.36
N GLY A 97 14.63 1.58 -9.05
CA GLY A 97 15.33 0.30 -9.00
C GLY A 97 15.87 -0.09 -7.63
N THR A 98 15.64 0.73 -6.60
CA THR A 98 16.08 0.38 -5.26
C THR A 98 15.01 -0.45 -4.55
N LYS A 99 15.43 -1.24 -3.56
CA LYS A 99 14.51 -2.10 -2.81
C LYS A 99 13.42 -1.28 -2.15
N THR A 100 13.76 -0.11 -1.62
CA THR A 100 12.84 0.74 -0.89
C THR A 100 12.94 2.16 -1.44
N CYS A 101 11.84 2.91 -1.33
CA CYS A 101 11.83 4.32 -1.72
C CYS A 101 12.60 5.19 -0.71
N PHE A 102 12.98 4.61 0.42
CA PHE A 102 13.71 5.30 1.48
C PHE A 102 15.18 4.96 1.52
N ASP A 103 15.74 4.56 0.40
CA ASP A 103 17.14 4.25 0.28
C ASP A 103 17.94 5.56 0.30
N ASP A 104 18.85 5.69 1.25
CA ASP A 104 19.60 6.92 1.46
C ASP A 104 20.98 6.91 0.80
N GLU A 105 21.24 6.03 -0.09
CA GLU A 105 22.48 5.84 -0.81
C GLU A 105 22.95 7.05 -1.59
#